data_93a3875ba603e7bac477ccc397f6af73
#
_entry.id   93a3875ba603e7bac477ccc397f6af73
#
_cell.length_a   1.000
_cell.length_b   1.000
_cell.length_c   1.000
_cell.angle_alpha   90.00
_cell.angle_beta   90.00
_cell.angle_gamma   90.00
#
_symmetry.space_group_name_H-M   'P 1'
#
loop_
_entity.id
_entity.type
_entity.pdbx_description
1 polymer ?
#
loop_
_entity_poly.entity_id
_entity_poly.type
_entity_poly.pdbx_seq_one_letter_code
_entity_poly.pdbx_strand_id
1 'polypeptide(L)'
;MGGDGDAKLLEDMMACQEAVFRICLGFSRNASDAEDLSQDVYLKAYRSLGKVRHPYLIKEWLFRITRNTCLDHMRRRRRSRELESTAISRNTVDAATPEVKSATDERLKWLKTALAQLPRKQREVFILREYGGLSYEELGRVLGAKAGTIMSRLNRARTAIATFVKEAEHEPEDRT
;
A
#
# COMPACT_ATOMS: atom_id res chain seq x y z
N MET A 1 19.46 -6.30 29.58
CA MET A 1 19.27 -4.84 29.43
C MET A 1 18.31 -4.64 28.26
N GLY A 2 17.00 -4.59 28.45
CA GLY A 2 16.05 -4.51 27.33
C GLY A 2 14.58 -4.23 27.70
N GLY A 3 14.18 -4.27 28.95
CA GLY A 3 12.74 -4.25 29.25
C GLY A 3 11.99 -2.95 28.90
N ASP A 4 12.54 -1.83 29.25
CA ASP A 4 11.83 -0.52 29.13
C ASP A 4 11.94 0.07 27.71
N GLY A 5 13.09 -0.08 27.07
CA GLY A 5 13.30 0.37 25.68
C GLY A 5 12.50 -0.43 24.67
N ASP A 6 12.40 -1.76 24.86
CA ASP A 6 11.63 -2.63 23.97
C ASP A 6 10.13 -2.41 24.14
N ALA A 7 9.66 -2.15 25.38
CA ALA A 7 8.27 -1.80 25.65
C ALA A 7 7.85 -0.51 24.92
N LYS A 8 8.70 0.53 24.97
CA LYS A 8 8.47 1.79 24.26
C LYS A 8 8.42 1.60 22.74
N LEU A 9 9.32 0.81 22.18
CA LEU A 9 9.32 0.51 20.74
C LEU A 9 8.06 -0.24 20.30
N LEU A 10 7.57 -1.17 21.14
CA LEU A 10 6.32 -1.88 20.88
C LEU A 10 5.13 -0.92 20.89
N GLU A 11 5.05 -0.03 21.88
CA GLU A 11 4.01 1.00 21.96
C GLU A 11 4.00 1.89 20.71
N ASP A 12 5.16 2.40 20.31
CA ASP A 12 5.31 3.24 19.11
C ASP A 12 4.94 2.49 17.82
N MET A 13 5.23 1.19 17.75
CA MET A 13 4.79 0.33 16.65
C MET A 13 3.27 0.14 16.63
N MET A 14 2.66 -0.11 17.80
CA MET A 14 1.22 -0.32 17.90
C MET A 14 0.44 0.96 17.56
N ALA A 15 0.98 2.13 17.87
CA ALA A 15 0.43 3.41 17.45
C ALA A 15 0.35 3.58 15.90
N CYS A 16 1.11 2.79 15.15
CA CYS A 16 1.08 2.79 13.69
C CYS A 16 0.09 1.78 13.08
N GLN A 17 -0.69 1.04 13.89
CA GLN A 17 -1.50 -0.09 13.43
C GLN A 17 -2.46 0.28 12.30
N GLU A 18 -3.21 1.36 12.46
CA GLU A 18 -4.15 1.82 11.44
C GLU A 18 -3.45 2.24 10.13
N ALA A 19 -2.30 2.91 10.24
CA ALA A 19 -1.52 3.32 9.07
C ALA A 19 -0.93 2.10 8.34
N VAL A 20 -0.44 1.09 9.06
CA VAL A 20 0.05 -0.18 8.48
C VAL A 20 -1.08 -0.87 7.73
N PHE A 21 -2.26 -1.02 8.34
CA PHE A 21 -3.42 -1.63 7.68
C PHE A 21 -3.80 -0.87 6.41
N ARG A 22 -3.92 0.48 6.49
CA ARG A 22 -4.25 1.31 5.32
C ARG A 22 -3.22 1.17 4.20
N ILE A 23 -1.92 1.15 4.52
CA ILE A 23 -0.87 0.89 3.53
C ILE A 23 -1.06 -0.48 2.89
N CYS A 24 -1.28 -1.54 3.68
CA CYS A 24 -1.54 -2.89 3.18
C CYS A 24 -2.76 -2.92 2.26
N LEU A 25 -3.85 -2.26 2.65
CA LEU A 25 -5.06 -2.12 1.84
C LEU A 25 -4.81 -1.38 0.51
N GLY A 26 -4.02 -0.31 0.54
CA GLY A 26 -3.63 0.42 -0.66
C GLY A 26 -2.84 -0.43 -1.66
N PHE A 27 -2.00 -1.35 -1.17
CA PHE A 27 -1.23 -2.27 -2.02
C PHE A 27 -2.06 -3.48 -2.49
N SER A 28 -2.78 -4.16 -1.59
CA SER A 28 -3.55 -5.37 -1.89
C SER A 28 -4.85 -5.09 -2.61
N ARG A 29 -5.50 -3.96 -2.28
CA ARG A 29 -6.84 -3.56 -2.73
C ARG A 29 -7.95 -4.52 -2.29
N ASN A 30 -7.66 -5.39 -1.35
CA ASN A 30 -8.55 -6.37 -0.76
C ASN A 30 -8.40 -6.33 0.77
N ALA A 31 -9.51 -6.32 1.52
CA ALA A 31 -9.49 -6.16 2.96
C ALA A 31 -8.90 -7.39 3.67
N SER A 32 -9.26 -8.60 3.24
CA SER A 32 -8.72 -9.84 3.82
C SER A 32 -7.21 -9.94 3.60
N ASP A 33 -6.72 -9.70 2.36
CA ASP A 33 -5.28 -9.65 2.08
C ASP A 33 -4.58 -8.57 2.94
N ALA A 34 -5.24 -7.44 3.21
CA ALA A 34 -4.67 -6.36 4.01
C ALA A 34 -4.54 -6.75 5.49
N GLU A 35 -5.51 -7.48 6.04
CA GLU A 35 -5.46 -8.03 7.39
C GLU A 35 -4.31 -9.02 7.54
N ASP A 36 -4.21 -9.99 6.64
CA ASP A 36 -3.14 -11.00 6.64
C ASP A 36 -1.76 -10.34 6.51
N LEU A 37 -1.63 -9.37 5.58
CA LEU A 37 -0.39 -8.63 5.38
C LEU A 37 -0.01 -7.81 6.61
N SER A 38 -0.99 -7.20 7.28
CA SER A 38 -0.74 -6.44 8.50
C SER A 38 -0.22 -7.34 9.62
N GLN A 39 -0.80 -8.51 9.81
CA GLN A 39 -0.33 -9.51 10.77
C GLN A 39 1.10 -9.95 10.43
N ASP A 40 1.37 -10.28 9.17
CA ASP A 40 2.72 -10.64 8.69
C ASP A 40 3.75 -9.53 8.94
N VAL A 41 3.37 -8.26 8.77
CA VAL A 41 4.22 -7.11 9.05
C VAL A 41 4.61 -7.07 10.52
N TYR A 42 3.63 -7.18 11.44
CA TYR A 42 3.89 -7.15 12.88
C TYR A 42 4.71 -8.35 13.36
N LEU A 43 4.46 -9.55 12.82
CA LEU A 43 5.28 -10.73 13.11
C LEU A 43 6.74 -10.54 12.68
N LYS A 44 6.97 -9.98 11.49
CA LYS A 44 8.32 -9.68 10.99
C LYS A 44 8.99 -8.57 11.80
N ALA A 45 8.25 -7.54 12.14
CA ALA A 45 8.74 -6.43 12.95
C ALA A 45 9.12 -6.93 14.35
N TYR A 46 8.27 -7.67 15.02
CA TYR A 46 8.54 -8.24 16.34
C TYR A 46 9.81 -9.11 16.34
N ARG A 47 9.95 -10.02 15.36
CA ARG A 47 11.15 -10.88 15.23
C ARG A 47 12.44 -10.10 14.95
N SER A 48 12.33 -8.86 14.50
CA SER A 48 13.46 -8.01 14.10
C SER A 48 13.65 -6.81 15.03
N LEU A 49 12.87 -6.69 16.11
CA LEU A 49 12.86 -5.54 17.00
C LEU A 49 14.25 -5.28 17.60
N GLY A 50 14.93 -6.33 18.06
CA GLY A 50 16.30 -6.23 18.60
C GLY A 50 17.37 -5.75 17.61
N LYS A 51 17.02 -5.59 16.31
CA LYS A 51 17.92 -5.05 15.28
C LYS A 51 17.71 -3.56 15.02
N VAL A 52 16.75 -2.93 15.71
CA VAL A 52 16.46 -1.50 15.57
C VAL A 52 17.59 -0.70 16.19
N ARG A 53 18.41 -0.05 15.35
CA ARG A 53 19.55 0.74 15.81
C ARG A 53 19.16 2.18 16.21
N HIS A 54 18.06 2.69 15.66
CA HIS A 54 17.61 4.06 15.81
C HIS A 54 16.13 4.07 16.23
N PRO A 55 15.83 4.02 17.55
CA PRO A 55 14.47 3.97 18.08
C PRO A 55 13.57 5.09 17.55
N TYR A 56 14.09 6.30 17.35
CA TYR A 56 13.37 7.45 16.83
C TYR A 56 12.95 7.32 15.34
N LEU A 57 13.44 6.30 14.62
CA LEU A 57 13.05 5.97 13.25
C LEU A 57 12.16 4.73 13.18
N ILE A 58 11.54 4.32 14.29
CA ILE A 58 10.75 3.10 14.35
C ILE A 58 9.58 3.10 13.35
N LYS A 59 8.95 4.25 13.13
CA LYS A 59 7.86 4.42 12.16
C LYS A 59 8.35 4.13 10.74
N GLU A 60 9.45 4.77 10.30
CA GLU A 60 10.00 4.56 8.95
C GLU A 60 10.52 3.14 8.77
N TRP A 61 11.12 2.57 9.82
CA TRP A 61 11.57 1.19 9.80
C TRP A 61 10.39 0.22 9.65
N LEU A 62 9.31 0.40 10.39
CA LEU A 62 8.09 -0.39 10.30
C LEU A 62 7.46 -0.26 8.91
N PHE A 63 7.37 0.94 8.37
CA PHE A 63 6.78 1.17 7.04
C PHE A 63 7.67 0.63 5.90
N ARG A 64 8.97 0.51 6.11
CA ARG A 64 9.86 -0.22 5.19
C ARG A 64 9.55 -1.71 5.20
N ILE A 65 9.31 -2.31 6.37
CA ILE A 65 8.86 -3.71 6.49
C ILE A 65 7.51 -3.87 5.81
N THR A 66 6.54 -2.99 6.09
CA THR A 66 5.20 -2.99 5.49
C THR A 66 5.28 -2.98 3.97
N ARG A 67 5.97 -2.00 3.42
CA ARG A 67 6.18 -1.90 1.97
C ARG A 67 6.78 -3.17 1.37
N ASN A 68 7.85 -3.69 1.95
CA ASN A 68 8.54 -4.86 1.44
C ASN A 68 7.63 -6.10 1.50
N THR A 69 6.89 -6.29 2.59
CA THR A 69 5.93 -7.39 2.74
C THR A 69 4.84 -7.32 1.66
N CYS A 70 4.28 -6.13 1.43
CA CYS A 70 3.29 -5.92 0.38
C CYS A 70 3.85 -6.20 -1.03
N LEU A 71 5.06 -5.71 -1.33
CA LEU A 71 5.69 -5.95 -2.64
C LEU A 71 5.99 -7.43 -2.88
N ASP A 72 6.42 -8.16 -1.85
CA ASP A 72 6.68 -9.59 -1.96
C ASP A 72 5.39 -10.40 -2.14
N HIS A 73 4.30 -9.99 -1.49
CA HIS A 73 2.97 -10.56 -1.72
C HIS A 73 2.50 -10.36 -3.17
N MET A 74 2.60 -9.12 -3.68
CA MET A 74 2.24 -8.80 -5.06
C MET A 74 3.07 -9.60 -6.08
N ARG A 75 4.37 -9.79 -5.84
CA ARG A 75 5.24 -10.61 -6.70
C ARG A 75 4.82 -12.07 -6.70
N ARG A 76 4.52 -12.64 -5.51
CA ARG A 76 4.05 -14.04 -5.39
C ARG A 76 2.71 -14.22 -6.13
N ARG A 77 1.77 -13.34 -5.91
CA ARG A 77 0.45 -13.35 -6.56
C ARG A 77 0.55 -13.26 -8.09
N ARG A 78 1.44 -12.41 -8.58
CA ARG A 78 1.72 -12.32 -10.02
C ARG A 78 2.28 -13.64 -10.58
N ARG A 79 3.26 -14.24 -9.91
CA ARG A 79 3.83 -15.54 -10.33
C ARG A 79 2.78 -16.66 -10.34
N SER A 80 1.92 -16.73 -9.33
CA SER A 80 0.83 -17.70 -9.27
C SER A 80 -0.09 -17.56 -10.49
N ARG A 81 -0.51 -16.33 -10.79
CA ARG A 81 -1.35 -16.05 -11.98
C ARG A 81 -0.66 -16.40 -13.30
N GLU A 82 0.62 -16.13 -13.44
CA GLU A 82 1.41 -16.48 -14.62
C GLU A 82 1.48 -18.01 -14.80
N LEU A 83 1.64 -18.78 -13.71
CA LEU A 83 1.62 -20.25 -13.73
C LEU A 83 0.22 -20.79 -14.05
N GLU A 84 -0.82 -20.24 -13.46
CA GLU A 84 -2.22 -20.61 -13.70
C GLU A 84 -2.64 -20.27 -15.14
N SER A 85 -2.21 -19.15 -15.69
CA SER A 85 -2.50 -18.76 -17.08
C SER A 85 -1.80 -19.66 -18.11
N THR A 86 -0.70 -20.30 -17.71
CA THR A 86 -0.02 -21.31 -18.56
C THR A 86 -0.75 -22.65 -18.50
N ALA A 87 -1.56 -22.90 -17.46
CA ALA A 87 -2.30 -24.15 -17.28
C ALA A 87 -3.75 -24.06 -17.78
N ILE A 88 -4.42 -22.91 -17.71
CA ILE A 88 -5.83 -22.73 -18.18
C ILE A 88 -6.06 -21.24 -18.48
N SER A 89 -6.42 -20.96 -19.74
CA SER A 89 -6.99 -19.67 -20.12
C SER A 89 -8.32 -19.46 -19.41
N ARG A 90 -8.34 -18.72 -18.30
CA ARG A 90 -9.57 -18.14 -17.74
C ARG A 90 -9.27 -16.86 -16.98
N ASN A 91 -9.88 -15.77 -17.49
CA ASN A 91 -10.03 -14.50 -16.83
C ASN A 91 -10.66 -14.66 -15.44
N THR A 92 -9.95 -14.28 -14.40
CA THR A 92 -10.58 -13.88 -13.15
C THR A 92 -10.00 -12.53 -12.74
N VAL A 93 -10.68 -11.49 -13.16
CA VAL A 93 -10.69 -10.23 -12.44
C VAL A 93 -11.38 -10.56 -11.11
N ASP A 94 -10.63 -10.59 -10.01
CA ASP A 94 -11.20 -10.65 -8.68
C ASP A 94 -11.95 -9.33 -8.42
N ALA A 95 -13.18 -9.30 -8.89
CA ALA A 95 -14.21 -8.38 -8.46
C ALA A 95 -15.08 -9.14 -7.47
N ALA A 96 -14.78 -9.06 -6.21
CA ALA A 96 -15.71 -9.48 -5.18
C ALA A 96 -15.58 -8.56 -3.98
N THR A 97 -16.33 -7.49 -4.01
CA THR A 97 -16.83 -6.84 -2.80
C THR A 97 -18.32 -6.63 -3.03
N PRO A 98 -19.19 -7.02 -2.07
CA PRO A 98 -20.64 -6.91 -2.24
C PRO A 98 -21.06 -5.45 -2.46
N GLU A 99 -22.08 -5.27 -3.26
CA GLU A 99 -22.68 -4.00 -3.61
C GLU A 99 -23.17 -3.24 -2.38
N VAL A 100 -22.60 -2.06 -2.19
CA VAL A 100 -23.29 -0.95 -1.57
C VAL A 100 -23.29 0.16 -2.62
N LYS A 101 -24.45 0.45 -3.20
CA LYS A 101 -24.62 1.46 -4.24
C LYS A 101 -24.65 2.85 -3.60
N SER A 102 -23.49 3.49 -3.52
CA SER A 102 -23.35 4.90 -3.16
C SER A 102 -22.33 5.56 -4.10
N ALA A 103 -22.53 6.83 -4.43
CA ALA A 103 -21.57 7.62 -5.22
C ALA A 103 -20.14 7.58 -4.60
N THR A 104 -20.05 7.38 -3.29
CA THR A 104 -18.78 7.17 -2.57
C THR A 104 -18.11 5.85 -2.97
N ASP A 105 -18.88 4.80 -3.23
CA ASP A 105 -18.35 3.49 -3.63
C ASP A 105 -17.82 3.48 -5.06
N GLU A 106 -18.44 4.22 -5.96
CA GLU A 106 -17.96 4.39 -7.33
C GLU A 106 -16.62 5.12 -7.36
N ARG A 107 -16.50 6.22 -6.62
CA ARG A 107 -15.23 6.95 -6.50
C ARG A 107 -14.13 6.09 -5.90
N LEU A 108 -14.44 5.23 -4.94
CA LEU A 108 -13.50 4.25 -4.38
C LEU A 108 -13.10 3.20 -5.42
N LYS A 109 -14.04 2.71 -6.25
CA LYS A 109 -13.74 1.81 -7.36
C LYS A 109 -12.81 2.47 -8.37
N TRP A 110 -13.09 3.71 -8.78
CA TRP A 110 -12.24 4.48 -9.68
C TRP A 110 -10.84 4.70 -9.11
N LEU A 111 -10.73 5.07 -7.84
CA LEU A 111 -9.44 5.22 -7.17
C LEU A 111 -8.64 3.91 -7.15
N LYS A 112 -9.29 2.78 -6.81
CA LYS A 112 -8.66 1.45 -6.84
C LYS A 112 -8.16 1.08 -8.24
N THR A 113 -8.92 1.41 -9.28
CA THR A 113 -8.55 1.17 -10.67
C THR A 113 -7.41 2.08 -11.11
N ALA A 114 -7.49 3.38 -10.82
CA ALA A 114 -6.43 4.34 -11.10
C ALA A 114 -5.10 3.94 -10.44
N LEU A 115 -5.15 3.55 -9.15
CA LEU A 115 -3.97 3.05 -8.43
C LEU A 115 -3.37 1.81 -9.09
N ALA A 116 -4.21 0.93 -9.67
CA ALA A 116 -3.73 -0.26 -10.38
C ALA A 116 -2.92 0.08 -11.62
N GLN A 117 -3.30 1.14 -12.32
CA GLN A 117 -2.65 1.58 -13.56
C GLN A 117 -1.35 2.36 -13.32
N LEU A 118 -1.14 2.91 -12.12
CA LEU A 118 0.08 3.64 -11.81
C LEU A 118 1.33 2.77 -11.97
N PRO A 119 2.42 3.31 -12.54
CA PRO A 119 3.74 2.69 -12.43
C PRO A 119 4.10 2.42 -10.96
N ARG A 120 4.73 1.26 -10.70
CA ARG A 120 5.01 0.79 -9.33
C ARG A 120 5.61 1.87 -8.42
N LYS A 121 6.65 2.59 -8.89
CA LYS A 121 7.35 3.62 -8.09
C LYS A 121 6.46 4.82 -7.75
N GLN A 122 5.51 5.17 -8.59
CA GLN A 122 4.53 6.23 -8.35
C GLN A 122 3.47 5.77 -7.35
N ARG A 123 2.96 4.55 -7.52
CA ARG A 123 2.00 3.93 -6.60
C ARG A 123 2.56 3.81 -5.18
N GLU A 124 3.82 3.33 -5.04
CA GLU A 124 4.48 3.20 -3.73
C GLU A 124 4.56 4.55 -2.99
N VAL A 125 5.01 5.60 -3.67
CA VAL A 125 5.09 6.95 -3.08
C VAL A 125 3.71 7.46 -2.68
N PHE A 126 2.71 7.29 -3.56
CA PHE A 126 1.34 7.73 -3.30
C PHE A 126 0.74 7.02 -2.07
N ILE A 127 0.80 5.70 -2.02
CA ILE A 127 0.25 4.92 -0.91
C ILE A 127 0.93 5.30 0.41
N LEU A 128 2.25 5.36 0.45
CA LEU A 128 2.98 5.71 1.66
C LEU A 128 2.68 7.15 2.12
N ARG A 129 2.43 8.08 1.20
CA ARG A 129 2.06 9.46 1.51
C ARG A 129 0.64 9.55 2.03
N GLU A 130 -0.34 9.09 1.24
CA GLU A 130 -1.76 9.34 1.50
C GLU A 130 -2.34 8.39 2.56
N TYR A 131 -1.88 7.14 2.60
CA TYR A 131 -2.36 6.15 3.57
C TYR A 131 -1.46 6.06 4.81
N GLY A 132 -0.14 6.25 4.64
CA GLY A 132 0.83 6.18 5.75
C GLY A 132 1.08 7.54 6.43
N GLY A 133 0.68 8.63 5.83
CA GLY A 133 0.88 9.98 6.37
C GLY A 133 2.34 10.41 6.46
N LEU A 134 3.26 9.85 5.63
CA LEU A 134 4.68 10.19 5.69
C LEU A 134 4.95 11.57 5.10
N SER A 135 5.85 12.31 5.73
CA SER A 135 6.46 13.52 5.16
C SER A 135 7.35 13.17 3.95
N TYR A 136 7.74 14.16 3.16
CA TYR A 136 8.67 13.94 2.03
C TYR A 136 10.03 13.39 2.50
N GLU A 137 10.48 13.84 3.66
CA GLU A 137 11.73 13.39 4.24
C GLU A 137 11.65 11.92 4.70
N GLU A 138 10.58 11.55 5.42
CA GLU A 138 10.29 10.16 5.82
C GLU A 138 10.17 9.25 4.60
N LEU A 139 9.45 9.70 3.55
CA LEU A 139 9.37 8.97 2.27
C LEU A 139 10.76 8.75 1.65
N GLY A 140 11.60 9.78 1.70
CA GLY A 140 12.99 9.68 1.24
C GLY A 140 13.75 8.57 1.98
N ARG A 141 13.63 8.51 3.31
CA ARG A 141 14.26 7.48 4.15
C ARG A 141 13.68 6.08 3.91
N VAL A 142 12.36 5.96 3.79
CA VAL A 142 11.68 4.67 3.53
C VAL A 142 12.00 4.12 2.15
N LEU A 143 12.02 4.97 1.13
CA LEU A 143 12.18 4.57 -0.27
C LEU A 143 13.63 4.63 -0.78
N GLY A 144 14.54 5.19 0.01
CA GLY A 144 15.93 5.40 -0.41
C GLY A 144 16.03 6.34 -1.63
N ALA A 145 15.26 7.41 -1.65
CA ALA A 145 15.17 8.32 -2.79
C ALA A 145 15.30 9.79 -2.36
N LYS A 146 15.89 10.63 -3.23
CA LYS A 146 16.04 12.07 -2.97
C LYS A 146 14.67 12.78 -2.98
N ALA A 147 14.53 13.86 -2.22
CA ALA A 147 13.29 14.63 -2.08
C ALA A 147 12.69 15.05 -3.45
N GLY A 148 13.49 15.55 -4.38
CA GLY A 148 13.02 15.89 -5.73
C GLY A 148 12.45 14.71 -6.52
N THR A 149 13.02 13.50 -6.32
CA THR A 149 12.48 12.26 -6.90
C THR A 149 11.12 11.89 -6.28
N ILE A 150 10.98 12.04 -4.96
CA ILE A 150 9.72 11.80 -4.25
C ILE A 150 8.66 12.77 -4.75
N MET A 151 8.97 14.08 -4.80
CA MET A 151 8.05 15.12 -5.27
C MET A 151 7.57 14.85 -6.70
N SER A 152 8.48 14.56 -7.62
CA SER A 152 8.13 14.31 -9.02
C SER A 152 7.26 13.05 -9.19
N ARG A 153 7.56 11.96 -8.46
CA ARG A 153 6.75 10.73 -8.49
C ARG A 153 5.36 10.96 -7.92
N LEU A 154 5.25 11.68 -6.81
CA LEU A 154 3.98 11.98 -6.17
C LEU A 154 3.11 12.88 -7.04
N ASN A 155 3.70 13.91 -7.64
CA ASN A 155 2.98 14.79 -8.54
C ASN A 155 2.42 14.04 -9.76
N ARG A 156 3.26 13.19 -10.41
CA ARG A 156 2.80 12.36 -11.53
C ARG A 156 1.69 11.39 -11.12
N ALA A 157 1.80 10.78 -9.93
CA ALA A 157 0.76 9.89 -9.40
C ALA A 157 -0.56 10.63 -9.21
N ARG A 158 -0.53 11.79 -8.57
CA ARG A 158 -1.73 12.62 -8.33
C ARG A 158 -2.36 13.09 -9.65
N THR A 159 -1.56 13.55 -10.60
CA THR A 159 -2.05 13.95 -11.92
C THR A 159 -2.73 12.78 -12.64
N ALA A 160 -2.08 11.61 -12.69
CA ALA A 160 -2.64 10.44 -13.36
C ALA A 160 -3.96 9.98 -12.72
N ILE A 161 -4.05 9.98 -11.39
CA ILE A 161 -5.29 9.65 -10.66
C ILE A 161 -6.39 10.67 -10.97
N ALA A 162 -6.07 11.97 -10.90
CA ALA A 162 -7.04 13.03 -11.17
C ALA A 162 -7.57 12.98 -12.61
N THR A 163 -6.70 12.70 -13.58
CA THR A 163 -7.10 12.51 -14.99
C THR A 163 -8.05 11.32 -15.12
N PHE A 164 -7.67 10.17 -14.57
CA PHE A 164 -8.50 8.97 -14.61
C PHE A 164 -9.89 9.18 -14.00
N VAL A 165 -9.97 9.82 -12.82
CA VAL A 165 -11.25 10.07 -12.14
C VAL A 165 -12.12 11.01 -12.97
N LYS A 166 -11.54 12.08 -13.54
CA LYS A 166 -12.28 13.00 -14.43
C LYS A 166 -12.83 12.30 -15.66
N GLU A 167 -12.03 11.44 -16.29
CA GLU A 167 -12.47 10.67 -17.46
C GLU A 167 -13.61 9.72 -17.09
N ALA A 168 -13.49 9.01 -15.95
CA ALA A 168 -14.53 8.12 -15.45
C ALA A 168 -15.84 8.85 -15.06
N GLU A 169 -15.75 10.09 -14.56
CA GLU A 169 -16.92 10.93 -14.24
C GLU A 169 -17.64 11.44 -15.51
N HIS A 170 -16.94 11.50 -16.66
CA HIS A 170 -17.49 12.03 -17.92
C HIS A 170 -17.89 10.96 -18.93
N GLU A 171 -17.58 9.67 -18.68
CA GLU A 171 -18.13 8.59 -19.49
C GLU A 171 -19.62 8.41 -19.12
N PRO A 172 -20.59 8.70 -20.06
CA PRO A 172 -21.99 8.43 -19.80
C PRO A 172 -22.20 6.93 -19.65
N GLU A 173 -23.21 6.56 -18.82
CA GLU A 173 -23.67 5.18 -18.54
C GLU A 173 -24.20 4.44 -19.80
N ASP A 174 -23.47 4.43 -20.88
CA ASP A 174 -23.89 3.80 -22.13
C ASP A 174 -23.07 2.54 -22.41
N ARG A 175 -23.16 1.57 -21.49
CA ARG A 175 -22.84 0.15 -21.75
C ARG A 175 -23.82 -0.74 -21.00
N THR A 176 -25.07 -0.73 -21.48
CA THR A 176 -26.01 -1.83 -21.23
C THR A 176 -25.73 -2.96 -22.21
#